data_9c61d256be059a6c556bcf72395d6f00
#
_entry.id   9c61d256be059a6c556bcf72395d6f00
#
_cell.length_a   1.000
_cell.length_b   1.000
_cell.length_c   1.000
_cell.angle_alpha   90.00
_cell.angle_beta   90.00
_cell.angle_gamma   90.00
#
_symmetry.space_group_name_H-M   'P 1'
#
loop_
_entity.id
_entity.type
_entity.pdbx_description
1 polymer ?
#
loop_
_entity_poly.entity_id
_entity_poly.type
_entity_poly.pdbx_seq_one_letter_code
_entity_poly.pdbx_strand_id
1 'polypeptide(L)'
;MKGLILAGGSGSRLYPITKGVSKQLLPIYDKPMVYYPLSALLLAGIRDIMVISTPDDLPGFRRLLGDGSDYGVRITYAEQPSPDGLAQAFLIGADFIGDDSVCLVLGDNIFHGSGFTGLLREAVRTAEEDGKATVFGYRVEDPQRYGVAE
;
A
#
# COMPACT_ATOMS: atom_id res chain seq x y z
N MET A 1 12.35 0.10 -9.32
CA MET A 1 11.13 0.70 -8.67
C MET A 1 10.98 0.22 -7.24
N LYS A 2 10.54 1.08 -6.32
CA LYS A 2 10.25 0.77 -4.92
C LYS A 2 8.77 0.82 -4.63
N GLY A 3 8.31 0.06 -3.62
CA GLY A 3 6.91 0.01 -3.21
C GLY A 3 6.69 0.70 -1.86
N LEU A 4 5.59 1.46 -1.75
CA LEU A 4 5.10 1.99 -0.48
C LEU A 4 3.73 1.39 -0.20
N ILE A 5 3.54 0.83 1.00
CA ILE A 5 2.23 0.46 1.52
C ILE A 5 1.86 1.44 2.63
N LEU A 6 0.88 2.31 2.38
CA LEU A 6 0.38 3.21 3.40
C LEU A 6 -0.76 2.53 4.17
N ALA A 7 -0.47 2.09 5.37
CA ALA A 7 -1.36 1.33 6.24
C ALA A 7 -1.68 2.09 7.54
N GLY A 8 -1.82 3.41 7.45
CA GLY A 8 -2.23 4.27 8.54
C GLY A 8 -3.75 4.45 8.61
N GLY A 9 -4.19 5.21 9.60
CA GLY A 9 -5.59 5.60 9.79
C GLY A 9 -6.30 4.85 10.92
N SER A 10 -7.25 5.54 11.57
CA SER A 10 -7.93 5.08 12.80
C SER A 10 -8.94 3.95 12.60
N GLY A 11 -9.28 3.60 11.33
CA GLY A 11 -10.27 2.56 11.05
C GLY A 11 -11.66 2.81 11.65
N SER A 12 -12.01 4.06 11.94
CA SER A 12 -13.21 4.46 12.70
C SER A 12 -14.53 3.90 12.16
N ARG A 13 -14.62 3.64 10.85
CA ARG A 13 -15.82 3.05 10.22
C ARG A 13 -16.07 1.60 10.64
N LEU A 14 -15.06 0.90 11.15
CA LEU A 14 -15.16 -0.48 11.62
C LEU A 14 -15.14 -0.58 13.17
N TYR A 15 -15.29 0.55 13.86
CA TYR A 15 -15.39 0.55 15.32
C TYR A 15 -16.60 -0.29 15.78
N PRO A 16 -16.48 -1.12 16.86
CA PRO A 16 -15.36 -1.20 17.79
C PRO A 16 -14.27 -2.22 17.45
N ILE A 17 -14.36 -2.92 16.31
CA ILE A 17 -13.39 -3.96 15.92
C ILE A 17 -11.97 -3.40 15.83
N THR A 18 -11.85 -2.17 15.33
CA THR A 18 -10.56 -1.48 15.15
C THR A 18 -10.05 -0.75 16.41
N LYS A 19 -10.68 -0.96 17.56
CA LYS A 19 -10.23 -0.31 18.81
C LYS A 19 -8.87 -0.82 19.30
N GLY A 20 -8.57 -2.09 19.06
CA GLY A 20 -7.35 -2.73 19.54
C GLY A 20 -6.44 -3.28 18.44
N VAL A 21 -6.80 -3.06 17.17
CA VAL A 21 -6.03 -3.59 16.05
C VAL A 21 -6.23 -2.73 14.80
N SER A 22 -5.15 -2.52 14.04
CA SER A 22 -5.24 -1.86 12.74
C SER A 22 -6.21 -2.57 11.81
N LYS A 23 -7.01 -1.80 11.04
CA LYS A 23 -7.92 -2.32 10.03
C LYS A 23 -7.21 -3.29 9.06
N GLN A 24 -6.02 -2.94 8.65
CA GLN A 24 -5.24 -3.71 7.68
C GLN A 24 -4.69 -5.03 8.22
N LEU A 25 -4.73 -5.24 9.53
CA LEU A 25 -4.39 -6.51 10.19
C LEU A 25 -5.60 -7.42 10.40
N LEU A 26 -6.82 -6.91 10.17
CA LEU A 26 -8.03 -7.74 10.22
C LEU A 26 -8.07 -8.73 9.06
N PRO A 27 -8.57 -9.96 9.31
CA PRO A 27 -8.68 -10.94 8.25
C PRO A 27 -9.77 -10.58 7.23
N ILE A 28 -9.44 -10.74 5.98
CA ILE A 28 -10.38 -10.73 4.85
C ILE A 28 -10.31 -12.11 4.22
N TYR A 29 -11.35 -12.91 4.44
CA TYR A 29 -11.44 -14.30 4.06
C TYR A 29 -10.39 -15.16 4.81
N ASP A 30 -9.24 -15.44 4.22
CA ASP A 30 -8.22 -16.38 4.70
C ASP A 30 -6.92 -15.74 5.20
N LYS A 31 -6.78 -14.40 5.05
CA LYS A 31 -5.54 -13.70 5.37
C LYS A 31 -5.77 -12.24 5.80
N PRO A 32 -4.86 -11.62 6.56
CA PRO A 32 -4.91 -10.20 6.88
C PRO A 32 -5.00 -9.33 5.63
N MET A 33 -5.75 -8.24 5.73
CA MET A 33 -6.03 -7.33 4.61
C MET A 33 -4.76 -6.83 3.91
N VAL A 34 -3.69 -6.55 4.65
CA VAL A 34 -2.42 -6.03 4.10
C VAL A 34 -1.76 -6.96 3.08
N TYR A 35 -2.07 -8.26 3.08
CA TYR A 35 -1.52 -9.17 2.07
C TYR A 35 -2.03 -8.90 0.65
N TYR A 36 -3.21 -8.29 0.51
CA TYR A 36 -3.76 -7.94 -0.81
C TYR A 36 -2.93 -6.85 -1.50
N PRO A 37 -2.68 -5.66 -0.89
CA PRO A 37 -1.78 -4.67 -1.49
C PRO A 37 -0.34 -5.18 -1.60
N LEU A 38 0.16 -5.97 -0.64
CA LEU A 38 1.46 -6.61 -0.76
C LEU A 38 1.53 -7.49 -2.01
N SER A 39 0.51 -8.33 -2.25
CA SER A 39 0.47 -9.19 -3.44
C SER A 39 0.43 -8.38 -4.74
N ALA A 40 -0.24 -7.23 -4.77
CA ALA A 40 -0.24 -6.34 -5.92
C ALA A 40 1.18 -5.86 -6.26
N LEU A 41 1.95 -5.43 -5.26
CA LEU A 41 3.37 -5.04 -5.46
C LEU A 41 4.23 -6.23 -5.95
N LEU A 42 4.01 -7.42 -5.39
CA LEU A 42 4.73 -8.62 -5.82
C LEU A 42 4.42 -8.98 -7.28
N LEU A 43 3.15 -8.90 -7.70
CA LEU A 43 2.71 -9.14 -9.08
C LEU A 43 3.26 -8.10 -10.05
N ALA A 44 3.42 -6.86 -9.59
CA ALA A 44 4.10 -5.79 -10.32
C ALA A 44 5.62 -6.02 -10.49
N GLY A 45 6.20 -6.99 -9.77
CA GLY A 45 7.63 -7.27 -9.79
C GLY A 45 8.44 -6.47 -8.76
N ILE A 46 7.78 -5.69 -7.89
CA ILE A 46 8.43 -4.86 -6.87
C ILE A 46 8.86 -5.73 -5.70
N ARG A 47 10.12 -5.58 -5.27
CA ARG A 47 10.75 -6.42 -4.22
C ARG A 47 11.33 -5.64 -3.05
N ASP A 48 11.41 -4.32 -3.16
CA ASP A 48 11.88 -3.41 -2.12
C ASP A 48 10.70 -2.57 -1.65
N ILE A 49 10.22 -2.81 -0.45
CA ILE A 49 8.92 -2.33 0.01
C ILE A 49 9.07 -1.66 1.37
N MET A 50 8.43 -0.50 1.55
CA MET A 50 8.29 0.15 2.84
C MET A 50 6.82 0.13 3.27
N VAL A 51 6.57 -0.35 4.48
CA VAL A 51 5.26 -0.26 5.15
C VAL A 51 5.26 0.94 6.07
N ILE A 52 4.31 1.84 5.84
CA ILE A 52 4.12 3.07 6.63
C ILE A 52 2.83 2.92 7.43
N SER A 53 2.91 3.04 8.75
CA SER A 53 1.76 2.91 9.63
C SER A 53 1.88 3.80 10.86
N THR A 54 0.84 3.85 11.69
CA THR A 54 0.89 4.57 12.96
C THR A 54 1.92 3.94 13.91
N PRO A 55 2.51 4.70 14.85
CA PRO A 55 3.41 4.14 15.86
C PRO A 55 2.80 2.97 16.65
N ASP A 56 1.50 3.05 16.96
CA ASP A 56 0.79 2.02 17.72
C ASP A 56 0.59 0.72 16.93
N ASP A 57 0.35 0.81 15.63
CA ASP A 57 0.05 -0.35 14.78
C ASP A 57 1.31 -1.00 14.18
N LEU A 58 2.37 -0.23 14.00
CA LEU A 58 3.60 -0.67 13.32
C LEU A 58 4.22 -1.95 13.92
N PRO A 59 4.23 -2.16 15.26
CA PRO A 59 4.69 -3.42 15.85
C PRO A 59 3.91 -4.65 15.37
N GLY A 60 2.61 -4.49 15.08
CA GLY A 60 1.75 -5.54 14.53
C GLY A 60 2.18 -5.95 13.11
N PHE A 61 2.46 -4.97 12.25
CA PHE A 61 2.96 -5.22 10.90
C PHE A 61 4.35 -5.87 10.91
N ARG A 62 5.27 -5.40 11.76
CA ARG A 62 6.60 -6.00 11.92
C ARG A 62 6.52 -7.47 12.35
N ARG A 63 5.62 -7.78 13.28
CA ARG A 63 5.41 -9.16 13.75
C ARG A 63 4.80 -10.05 12.66
N LEU A 64 3.91 -9.51 11.82
CA LEU A 64 3.22 -10.23 10.77
C LEU A 64 4.11 -10.49 9.54
N LEU A 65 4.83 -9.47 9.08
CA LEU A 65 5.51 -9.47 7.79
C LEU A 65 7.03 -9.67 7.91
N GLY A 66 7.59 -9.52 9.12
CA GLY A 66 9.03 -9.66 9.36
C GLY A 66 9.87 -8.67 8.53
N ASP A 67 10.96 -9.14 8.00
CA ASP A 67 11.83 -8.42 7.06
C ASP A 67 11.46 -8.66 5.58
N GLY A 68 10.43 -9.49 5.34
CA GLY A 68 9.94 -9.83 4.01
C GLY A 68 10.61 -11.05 3.37
N SER A 69 11.62 -11.64 3.99
CA SER A 69 12.36 -12.80 3.44
C SER A 69 11.46 -13.99 3.12
N ASP A 70 10.43 -14.24 3.94
CA ASP A 70 9.45 -15.30 3.72
C ASP A 70 8.63 -15.11 2.43
N TYR A 71 8.58 -13.89 1.89
CA TYR A 71 7.85 -13.54 0.66
C TYR A 71 8.81 -13.25 -0.53
N GLY A 72 10.10 -13.44 -0.35
CA GLY A 72 11.12 -13.14 -1.36
C GLY A 72 11.25 -11.64 -1.66
N VAL A 73 11.03 -10.78 -0.67
CA VAL A 73 11.13 -9.32 -0.75
C VAL A 73 11.93 -8.77 0.43
N ARG A 74 12.29 -7.50 0.37
CA ARG A 74 12.81 -6.74 1.50
C ARG A 74 11.74 -5.78 2.00
N ILE A 75 11.38 -5.87 3.28
CA ILE A 75 10.40 -4.98 3.91
C ILE A 75 11.10 -4.10 4.94
N THR A 76 10.91 -2.81 4.81
CA THR A 76 11.28 -1.79 5.80
C THR A 76 10.02 -1.12 6.36
N TYR A 77 10.18 -0.37 7.43
CA TYR A 77 9.04 0.19 8.15
C TYR A 77 9.31 1.63 8.54
N ALA A 78 8.29 2.48 8.38
CA ALA A 78 8.33 3.86 8.83
C ALA A 78 7.05 4.25 9.57
N GLU A 79 7.18 5.20 10.49
CA GLU A 79 6.06 5.70 11.27
C GLU A 79 5.39 6.88 10.57
N GLN A 80 4.06 6.88 10.55
CA GLN A 80 3.23 8.02 10.21
C GLN A 80 2.62 8.56 11.52
N PRO A 81 3.15 9.65 12.09
CA PRO A 81 2.72 10.12 13.40
C PRO A 81 1.31 10.74 13.40
N SER A 82 0.87 11.25 12.23
CA SER A 82 -0.46 11.83 12.02
C SER A 82 -0.96 11.52 10.60
N PRO A 83 -2.29 11.33 10.40
CA PRO A 83 -2.85 10.97 9.10
C PRO A 83 -3.05 12.21 8.19
N ASP A 84 -1.97 12.84 7.76
CA ASP A 84 -1.98 14.10 7.01
C ASP A 84 -2.15 13.91 5.50
N GLY A 85 -2.74 12.80 5.09
CA GLY A 85 -3.08 12.49 3.71
C GLY A 85 -2.10 11.55 3.01
N LEU A 86 -2.42 11.17 1.76
CA LEU A 86 -1.69 10.16 1.00
C LEU A 86 -0.29 10.63 0.59
N ALA A 87 -0.15 11.92 0.27
CA ALA A 87 1.11 12.51 -0.17
C ALA A 87 2.20 12.44 0.92
N GLN A 88 1.83 12.40 2.20
CA GLN A 88 2.76 12.25 3.31
C GLN A 88 3.61 10.97 3.19
N ALA A 89 3.08 9.91 2.57
CA ALA A 89 3.83 8.67 2.36
C ALA A 89 5.11 8.90 1.56
N PHE A 90 5.11 9.80 0.59
CA PHE A 90 6.29 10.12 -0.20
C PHE A 90 7.32 10.94 0.59
N LEU A 91 6.85 11.81 1.49
CA LEU A 91 7.73 12.58 2.38
C LEU A 91 8.40 11.66 3.40
N ILE A 92 7.63 10.78 4.03
CA ILE A 92 8.15 9.79 5.00
C ILE A 92 9.12 8.81 4.32
N GLY A 93 8.79 8.38 3.11
CA GLY A 93 9.59 7.45 2.33
C GLY A 93 10.73 8.06 1.53
N ALA A 94 10.98 9.38 1.60
CA ALA A 94 11.89 10.08 0.69
C ALA A 94 13.29 9.45 0.64
N ASP A 95 13.91 9.17 1.78
CA ASP A 95 15.24 8.56 1.85
C ASP A 95 15.23 7.11 1.34
N PHE A 96 14.14 6.39 1.56
CA PHE A 96 13.97 5.04 1.03
C PHE A 96 13.79 5.04 -0.48
N ILE A 97 13.00 5.95 -1.01
CA ILE A 97 12.74 6.10 -2.45
C ILE A 97 14.04 6.50 -3.18
N GLY A 98 14.73 7.52 -2.68
CA GLY A 98 15.89 8.09 -3.35
C GLY A 98 15.54 8.54 -4.77
N ASP A 99 16.35 8.13 -5.74
CA ASP A 99 16.16 8.44 -7.16
C ASP A 99 15.33 7.38 -7.92
N ASP A 100 14.80 6.37 -7.23
CA ASP A 100 14.04 5.30 -7.85
C ASP A 100 12.59 5.73 -8.17
N SER A 101 12.02 5.13 -9.20
CA SER A 101 10.56 5.15 -9.41
C SER A 101 9.84 4.50 -8.23
N VAL A 102 8.64 4.96 -7.89
CA VAL A 102 7.88 4.50 -6.73
C VAL A 102 6.45 4.12 -7.09
N CYS A 103 5.96 3.06 -6.48
CA CYS A 103 4.55 2.64 -6.51
C CYS A 103 3.96 2.77 -5.11
N LEU A 104 2.91 3.58 -4.95
CA LEU A 104 2.15 3.69 -3.71
C LEU A 104 0.87 2.86 -3.82
N VAL A 105 0.61 2.05 -2.79
CA VAL A 105 -0.64 1.33 -2.62
C VAL A 105 -1.17 1.55 -1.19
N LEU A 106 -2.49 1.69 -1.06
CA LEU A 106 -3.11 1.80 0.26
C LEU A 106 -3.26 0.41 0.88
N GLY A 107 -3.00 0.31 2.17
CA GLY A 107 -3.02 -0.95 2.92
C GLY A 107 -4.38 -1.64 3.01
N ASP A 108 -5.46 -0.97 2.59
CA ASP A 108 -6.83 -1.46 2.56
C ASP A 108 -7.40 -1.65 1.15
N ASN A 109 -6.58 -1.49 0.11
CA ASN A 109 -7.02 -1.70 -1.26
C ASN A 109 -6.94 -3.17 -1.65
N ILE A 110 -8.05 -3.69 -2.18
CA ILE A 110 -8.14 -5.05 -2.71
C ILE A 110 -8.43 -4.94 -4.21
N PHE A 111 -7.46 -5.35 -5.01
CA PHE A 111 -7.57 -5.31 -6.46
C PHE A 111 -7.97 -6.69 -6.99
N HIS A 112 -8.91 -6.68 -7.92
CA HIS A 112 -9.34 -7.87 -8.65
C HIS A 112 -9.67 -7.53 -10.09
N GLY A 113 -9.26 -8.39 -11.03
CA GLY A 113 -9.59 -8.21 -12.44
C GLY A 113 -8.82 -9.15 -13.35
N SER A 114 -9.42 -9.47 -14.50
CA SER A 114 -8.74 -10.23 -15.55
C SER A 114 -7.59 -9.40 -16.12
N GLY A 115 -6.42 -10.03 -16.30
CA GLY A 115 -5.25 -9.35 -16.85
C GLY A 115 -4.56 -8.35 -15.91
N PHE A 116 -4.95 -8.29 -14.64
CA PHE A 116 -4.45 -7.31 -13.67
C PHE A 116 -2.92 -7.29 -13.57
N THR A 117 -2.26 -8.47 -13.56
CA THR A 117 -0.79 -8.54 -13.55
C THR A 117 -0.15 -7.85 -14.75
N GLY A 118 -0.77 -7.98 -15.93
CA GLY A 118 -0.30 -7.29 -17.14
C GLY A 118 -0.40 -5.77 -17.02
N LEU A 119 -1.53 -5.27 -16.49
CA LEU A 119 -1.73 -3.85 -16.23
C LEU A 119 -0.71 -3.29 -15.24
N LEU A 120 -0.41 -4.02 -14.16
CA LEU A 120 0.59 -3.62 -13.18
C LEU A 120 2.00 -3.51 -13.80
N ARG A 121 2.40 -4.52 -14.58
CA ARG A 121 3.71 -4.53 -15.24
C ARG A 121 3.84 -3.41 -16.28
N GLU A 122 2.77 -3.12 -17.01
CA GLU A 122 2.73 -2.00 -17.95
C GLU A 122 2.86 -0.66 -17.23
N ALA A 123 2.19 -0.47 -16.09
CA ALA A 123 2.34 0.73 -15.26
C ALA A 123 3.78 0.91 -14.74
N VAL A 124 4.43 -0.18 -14.33
CA VAL A 124 5.85 -0.15 -13.93
C VAL A 124 6.73 0.27 -15.12
N ARG A 125 6.54 -0.36 -16.28
CA ARG A 125 7.29 -0.02 -17.50
C ARG A 125 7.11 1.46 -17.89
N THR A 126 5.88 1.95 -17.88
CA THR A 126 5.55 3.35 -18.17
C THR A 126 6.27 4.32 -17.22
N ALA A 127 6.35 3.98 -15.93
CA ALA A 127 7.05 4.81 -14.95
C ALA A 127 8.57 4.78 -15.13
N GLU A 128 9.15 3.61 -15.40
CA GLU A 128 10.61 3.43 -15.49
C GLU A 128 11.19 3.86 -16.84
N GLU A 129 10.47 3.61 -17.95
CA GLU A 129 10.97 3.91 -19.29
C GLU A 129 10.52 5.29 -19.80
N ASP A 130 9.25 5.68 -19.53
CA ASP A 130 8.67 6.92 -20.06
C ASP A 130 8.66 8.07 -19.04
N GLY A 131 8.97 7.80 -17.76
CA GLY A 131 8.91 8.79 -16.69
C GLY A 131 7.51 9.33 -16.40
N LYS A 132 6.46 8.54 -16.72
CA LYS A 132 5.05 8.94 -16.55
C LYS A 132 4.41 8.27 -15.35
N ALA A 133 3.56 9.00 -14.65
CA ALA A 133 2.73 8.43 -13.58
C ALA A 133 1.52 7.68 -14.16
N THR A 134 1.16 6.57 -13.51
CA THR A 134 -0.06 5.81 -13.79
C THR A 134 -0.93 5.81 -12.55
N VAL A 135 -2.21 6.14 -12.71
CA VAL A 135 -3.23 6.07 -11.65
C VAL A 135 -4.30 5.05 -12.06
N PHE A 136 -4.62 4.14 -11.15
CA PHE A 136 -5.69 3.17 -11.37
C PHE A 136 -7.01 3.75 -10.86
N GLY A 137 -7.95 3.96 -11.76
CA GLY A 137 -9.30 4.43 -11.47
C GLY A 137 -10.35 3.37 -11.81
N TYR A 138 -11.48 3.42 -11.13
CA TYR A 138 -12.66 2.63 -11.48
C TYR A 138 -13.92 3.48 -11.29
N ARG A 139 -14.96 3.15 -12.06
CA ARG A 139 -16.22 3.89 -12.02
C ARG A 139 -17.01 3.54 -10.76
N VAL A 140 -17.46 4.55 -10.04
CA VAL A 140 -18.31 4.43 -8.83
C VAL A 140 -19.61 5.18 -9.01
N GLU A 141 -20.67 4.74 -8.33
CA GLU A 141 -21.99 5.39 -8.36
C GLU A 141 -22.05 6.64 -7.46
N ASP A 142 -21.27 6.67 -6.38
CA ASP A 142 -21.21 7.76 -5.41
C ASP A 142 -19.79 8.35 -5.33
N PRO A 143 -19.38 9.19 -6.31
CA PRO A 143 -18.01 9.70 -6.40
C PRO A 143 -17.63 10.66 -5.26
N GLN A 144 -18.60 11.27 -4.58
CA GLN A 144 -18.37 12.25 -3.50
C GLN A 144 -17.62 11.67 -2.31
N ARG A 145 -17.57 10.33 -2.19
CA ARG A 145 -16.88 9.60 -1.10
C ARG A 145 -15.46 9.22 -1.43
N TYR A 146 -15.00 9.51 -2.64
CA TYR A 146 -13.70 9.08 -3.18
C TYR A 146 -12.93 10.25 -3.78
N GLY A 147 -11.65 10.06 -4.02
CA GLY A 147 -10.90 10.94 -4.89
C GLY A 147 -11.36 10.77 -6.34
N VAL A 148 -11.64 11.87 -7.02
CA VAL A 148 -12.11 11.88 -8.41
C VAL A 148 -11.00 12.41 -9.30
N ALA A 149 -10.71 11.67 -10.38
CA ALA A 149 -9.89 12.17 -11.49
C ALA A 149 -10.82 12.75 -12.57
N GLU A 150 -10.53 13.97 -13.02
CA GLU A 150 -11.20 14.63 -14.13
C GLU A 150 -10.50 14.31 -15.46
#